data_a21738c1617285d72c2fff968685153f
#
_entry.id   a21738c1617285d72c2fff968685153f
#
_cell.length_a   1.000
_cell.length_b   1.000
_cell.length_c   1.000
_cell.angle_alpha   90.00
_cell.angle_beta   90.00
_cell.angle_gamma   90.00
#
_symmetry.space_group_name_H-M   'P 1'
#
loop_
_entity.id
_entity.type
_entity.pdbx_description
1 polymer ?
#
loop_
_entity_poly.entity_id
_entity_poly.type
_entity_poly.pdbx_seq_one_letter_code
_entity_poly.pdbx_strand_id
1 'polypeptide(L)'
;FALEECQRETELADEMAGAAGVPNRKRIASRFVQFLKKHAQSPGATLLKGTYEYLVTEKGVDENELVYEWAEGVIGDQYPVPDRILKYTEMLVRDYLDQELCDNQPPEGIFDLFATEGGTAAMCYIFDSLQQNFLLNKGDKIILFAPVFTPYIEIPEQARYLFNVIEIKALKMTKDGYHTWQYQEKDLDVLKDPSVKAAFITNPSNPPSYGLTKALMNRIVEIVRNDNPNLMIITDDVYATFIPHFRSMMAELPKNTLCVYSFSKYFGATGWRLAVIALHQDNIYDRMIRELPRDKQELLKKRYSSLSLHPEDIRFIDRMVADSRQVALNHTAGLSLPQQTQMSLFASFALLDAENTYKKRMQDMI
;
A
#
# COMPACT_ATOMS: atom_id res chain seq x y z
N PHE A 1 9.98 -12.90 23.64
CA PHE A 1 11.24 -12.19 23.34
C PHE A 1 11.12 -10.69 23.60
N ALA A 2 10.19 -9.99 22.93
CA ALA A 2 10.06 -8.53 23.06
C ALA A 2 9.75 -8.08 24.50
N LEU A 3 8.81 -8.74 25.18
CA LEU A 3 8.50 -8.46 26.59
C LEU A 3 9.68 -8.70 27.51
N GLU A 4 10.45 -9.77 27.26
CA GLU A 4 11.65 -10.09 28.02
C GLU A 4 12.74 -9.03 27.82
N GLU A 5 12.87 -8.50 26.61
CA GLU A 5 13.84 -7.46 26.29
C GLU A 5 13.47 -6.12 26.90
N CYS A 6 12.21 -5.75 26.84
CA CYS A 6 11.67 -4.55 27.48
C CYS A 6 11.92 -4.55 29.00
N GLN A 7 11.65 -5.67 29.67
CA GLN A 7 11.92 -5.82 31.11
C GLN A 7 13.40 -5.62 31.42
N ARG A 8 14.29 -6.21 30.63
CA ARG A 8 15.74 -6.10 30.84
C ARG A 8 16.30 -4.73 30.54
N GLU A 9 15.74 -4.01 29.57
CA GLU A 9 16.14 -2.63 29.33
C GLU A 9 15.75 -1.73 30.48
N THR A 10 14.56 -1.96 31.08
CA THR A 10 14.12 -1.27 32.30
C THR A 10 15.07 -1.55 33.48
N GLU A 11 15.41 -2.82 33.72
CA GLU A 11 16.35 -3.21 34.76
C GLU A 11 17.74 -2.54 34.56
N LEU A 12 18.21 -2.51 33.28
CA LEU A 12 19.49 -1.88 32.95
C LEU A 12 19.46 -0.37 33.12
N ALA A 13 18.35 0.29 32.79
CA ALA A 13 18.17 1.72 32.99
C ALA A 13 18.15 2.08 34.50
N ASP A 14 17.53 1.25 35.33
CA ASP A 14 17.53 1.39 36.79
C ASP A 14 18.96 1.22 37.40
N GLU A 15 19.71 0.26 36.87
CA GLU A 15 21.13 0.06 37.28
C GLU A 15 22.06 1.21 36.84
N MET A 16 21.73 1.86 35.70
CA MET A 16 22.50 2.97 35.15
C MET A 16 21.87 4.32 35.50
N ALA A 17 21.39 4.50 36.71
CA ALA A 17 20.69 5.70 37.18
C ALA A 17 21.33 7.01 36.68
N GLY A 18 20.66 7.70 35.76
CA GLY A 18 21.08 8.97 35.15
C GLY A 18 21.60 8.87 33.71
N ALA A 19 21.79 7.70 33.15
CA ALA A 19 22.04 7.54 31.73
C ALA A 19 20.68 7.42 31.03
N ALA A 20 20.33 8.31 30.06
CA ALA A 20 19.27 8.09 29.16
C ALA A 20 19.50 6.73 28.48
N GLY A 21 18.62 5.76 28.73
CA GLY A 21 18.77 4.41 28.20
C GLY A 21 18.77 4.43 26.67
N VAL A 22 19.94 4.41 26.06
CA VAL A 22 20.06 4.17 24.63
C VAL A 22 20.00 2.67 24.43
N PRO A 23 19.01 2.13 23.70
CA PRO A 23 18.89 0.71 23.48
C PRO A 23 20.17 0.10 22.93
N ASN A 24 20.63 -1.00 23.53
CA ASN A 24 21.80 -1.71 23.04
C ASN A 24 21.40 -2.67 21.91
N ARG A 25 21.28 -2.13 20.70
CA ARG A 25 20.83 -2.86 19.51
C ARG A 25 21.60 -4.16 19.27
N LYS A 26 22.91 -4.14 19.45
CA LYS A 26 23.75 -5.33 19.29
C LYS A 26 23.40 -6.43 20.30
N ARG A 27 23.09 -6.07 21.53
CA ARG A 27 22.66 -7.02 22.56
C ARG A 27 21.29 -7.61 22.23
N ILE A 28 20.35 -6.77 21.80
CA ILE A 28 19.00 -7.18 21.39
C ILE A 28 19.10 -8.18 20.22
N ALA A 29 19.89 -7.87 19.18
CA ALA A 29 20.12 -8.77 18.06
C ALA A 29 20.73 -10.11 18.47
N SER A 30 21.76 -10.08 19.33
CA SER A 30 22.38 -11.31 19.85
C SER A 30 21.37 -12.19 20.62
N ARG A 31 20.50 -11.60 21.41
CA ARG A 31 19.45 -12.32 22.15
C ARG A 31 18.39 -12.88 21.24
N PHE A 32 18.02 -12.14 20.19
CA PHE A 32 17.10 -12.64 19.18
C PHE A 32 17.63 -13.90 18.47
N VAL A 33 18.90 -13.90 18.08
CA VAL A 33 19.56 -15.08 17.51
C VAL A 33 19.57 -16.27 18.49
N GLN A 34 19.81 -16.01 19.77
CA GLN A 34 19.73 -17.06 20.80
C GLN A 34 18.30 -17.60 20.96
N PHE A 35 17.31 -16.71 20.94
CA PHE A 35 15.89 -17.08 20.97
C PHE A 35 15.53 -18.00 19.79
N LEU A 36 15.91 -17.63 18.57
CA LEU A 36 15.67 -18.46 17.39
C LEU A 36 16.29 -19.87 17.52
N LYS A 37 17.53 -19.96 18.03
CA LYS A 37 18.19 -21.26 18.29
C LYS A 37 17.43 -22.09 19.31
N LYS A 38 17.01 -21.48 20.41
CA LYS A 38 16.28 -22.15 21.50
C LYS A 38 14.91 -22.69 21.05
N HIS A 39 14.26 -21.99 20.13
CA HIS A 39 12.91 -22.29 19.65
C HIS A 39 12.87 -22.81 18.20
N ALA A 40 13.98 -23.35 17.68
CA ALA A 40 14.14 -23.74 16.27
C ALA A 40 13.06 -24.69 15.73
N GLN A 41 12.38 -25.44 16.61
CA GLN A 41 11.32 -26.39 16.22
C GLN A 41 9.92 -25.76 16.18
N SER A 42 9.77 -24.50 16.58
CA SER A 42 8.47 -23.84 16.54
C SER A 42 8.22 -23.23 15.15
N PRO A 43 7.01 -23.37 14.58
CA PRO A 43 6.70 -22.79 13.26
C PRO A 43 6.92 -21.27 13.20
N GLY A 44 6.62 -20.57 14.29
CA GLY A 44 6.85 -19.12 14.37
C GLY A 44 8.34 -18.76 14.35
N ALA A 45 9.20 -19.51 15.05
CA ALA A 45 10.64 -19.29 15.00
C ALA A 45 11.22 -19.62 13.62
N THR A 46 10.68 -20.63 12.94
CA THR A 46 11.07 -20.97 11.55
C THR A 46 10.76 -19.81 10.61
N LEU A 47 9.57 -19.20 10.70
CA LEU A 47 9.18 -18.04 9.90
C LEU A 47 10.11 -16.85 10.19
N LEU A 48 10.29 -16.51 11.47
CA LEU A 48 11.17 -15.40 11.89
C LEU A 48 12.61 -15.60 11.42
N LYS A 49 13.14 -16.83 11.53
CA LYS A 49 14.47 -17.16 11.04
C LYS A 49 14.58 -16.99 9.53
N GLY A 50 13.64 -17.51 8.77
CA GLY A 50 13.62 -17.35 7.31
C GLY A 50 13.54 -15.89 6.90
N THR A 51 12.71 -15.09 7.57
CA THR A 51 12.61 -13.64 7.33
C THR A 51 13.92 -12.92 7.65
N TYR A 52 14.55 -13.26 8.77
CA TYR A 52 15.85 -12.72 9.16
C TYR A 52 16.94 -13.06 8.12
N GLU A 53 17.02 -14.33 7.71
CA GLU A 53 17.98 -14.78 6.69
C GLU A 53 17.75 -14.08 5.36
N TYR A 54 16.50 -13.95 4.92
CA TYR A 54 16.14 -13.21 3.71
C TYR A 54 16.62 -11.76 3.74
N LEU A 55 16.32 -11.03 4.81
CA LEU A 55 16.69 -9.61 4.90
C LEU A 55 18.20 -9.41 5.13
N VAL A 56 18.80 -10.17 6.03
CA VAL A 56 20.21 -9.97 6.37
C VAL A 56 21.14 -10.55 5.31
N THR A 57 20.87 -11.78 4.84
CA THR A 57 21.77 -12.49 3.93
C THR A 57 21.55 -12.13 2.48
N GLU A 58 20.28 -12.05 2.04
CA GLU A 58 19.98 -11.80 0.63
C GLU A 58 19.87 -10.32 0.30
N LYS A 59 19.32 -9.52 1.22
CA LYS A 59 19.14 -8.07 1.01
C LYS A 59 20.22 -7.21 1.64
N GLY A 60 21.14 -7.78 2.43
CA GLY A 60 22.26 -7.07 3.03
C GLY A 60 21.88 -6.07 4.13
N VAL A 61 20.76 -6.31 4.81
CA VAL A 61 20.27 -5.46 5.90
C VAL A 61 21.17 -5.66 7.15
N ASP A 62 21.44 -4.58 7.88
CA ASP A 62 22.13 -4.67 9.19
C ASP A 62 21.25 -5.41 10.21
N GLU A 63 21.78 -6.47 10.79
CA GLU A 63 21.05 -7.33 11.72
C GLU A 63 20.58 -6.62 12.99
N ASN A 64 21.39 -5.67 13.49
CA ASN A 64 21.07 -4.97 14.73
C ASN A 64 19.91 -3.99 14.51
N GLU A 65 19.90 -3.30 13.36
CA GLU A 65 18.85 -2.39 13.00
C GLU A 65 17.51 -3.13 12.73
N LEU A 66 17.58 -4.27 12.04
CA LEU A 66 16.41 -5.10 11.75
C LEU A 66 15.74 -5.61 13.02
N VAL A 67 16.54 -6.26 13.89
CA VAL A 67 15.99 -6.84 15.12
C VAL A 67 15.50 -5.75 16.06
N TYR A 68 16.15 -4.60 16.06
CA TYR A 68 15.70 -3.44 16.84
C TYR A 68 14.34 -2.94 16.33
N GLU A 69 14.16 -2.76 15.02
CA GLU A 69 12.86 -2.37 14.45
C GLU A 69 11.74 -3.36 14.83
N TRP A 70 12.04 -4.67 14.80
CA TRP A 70 11.07 -5.69 15.20
C TRP A 70 10.75 -5.66 16.69
N ALA A 71 11.74 -5.47 17.53
CA ALA A 71 11.54 -5.38 18.98
C ALA A 71 10.64 -4.17 19.33
N GLU A 72 11.00 -3.00 18.84
CA GLU A 72 10.19 -1.77 18.96
C GLU A 72 8.79 -1.95 18.38
N GLY A 73 8.71 -2.60 17.22
CA GLY A 73 7.47 -2.89 16.55
C GLY A 73 6.51 -3.76 17.38
N VAL A 74 7.02 -4.76 18.08
CA VAL A 74 6.18 -5.63 18.94
C VAL A 74 5.81 -4.93 20.26
N ILE A 75 6.74 -4.18 20.86
CA ILE A 75 6.51 -3.41 22.08
C ILE A 75 5.43 -2.34 21.84
N GLY A 76 5.54 -1.60 20.72
CA GLY A 76 4.56 -0.60 20.34
C GLY A 76 4.47 0.61 21.28
N ASP A 77 5.57 1.00 21.90
CA ASP A 77 5.66 2.06 22.91
C ASP A 77 5.85 3.46 22.31
N GLN A 78 6.00 3.55 20.99
CA GLN A 78 6.19 4.80 20.26
C GLN A 78 5.37 4.85 18.96
N TYR A 79 5.35 6.02 18.33
CA TYR A 79 4.75 6.19 17.00
C TYR A 79 5.69 5.67 15.90
N PRO A 80 5.15 5.21 14.75
CA PRO A 80 5.97 4.75 13.63
C PRO A 80 6.98 5.80 13.16
N VAL A 81 8.22 5.36 12.98
CA VAL A 81 9.30 6.16 12.37
C VAL A 81 10.02 5.26 11.36
N PRO A 82 9.97 5.55 10.07
CA PRO A 82 9.29 6.69 9.40
C PRO A 82 7.77 6.65 9.54
N ASP A 83 7.16 7.82 9.52
CA ASP A 83 5.70 8.01 9.66
C ASP A 83 4.87 7.23 8.65
N ARG A 84 5.41 6.99 7.47
CA ARG A 84 4.77 6.35 6.33
C ARG A 84 4.63 4.83 6.52
N ILE A 85 5.74 4.19 6.87
CA ILE A 85 5.85 2.75 7.11
C ILE A 85 7.24 2.45 7.69
N LEU A 86 7.34 1.44 8.54
CA LEU A 86 8.63 0.96 9.06
C LEU A 86 9.55 0.52 7.92
N LYS A 87 10.84 0.83 8.03
CA LYS A 87 11.84 0.66 6.95
C LYS A 87 11.93 -0.76 6.41
N TYR A 88 12.03 -1.74 7.29
CA TYR A 88 12.20 -3.15 6.87
C TYR A 88 10.86 -3.81 6.56
N THR A 89 9.77 -3.33 7.18
CA THR A 89 8.41 -3.66 6.75
C THR A 89 8.18 -3.22 5.31
N GLU A 90 8.59 -2.01 4.95
CA GLU A 90 8.46 -1.50 3.56
C GLU A 90 9.20 -2.39 2.55
N MET A 91 10.42 -2.81 2.88
CA MET A 91 11.19 -3.70 2.00
C MET A 91 10.47 -5.02 1.74
N LEU A 92 10.03 -5.68 2.80
CA LEU A 92 9.32 -6.96 2.71
C LEU A 92 8.00 -6.83 1.95
N VAL A 93 7.22 -5.82 2.26
CA VAL A 93 5.93 -5.61 1.60
C VAL A 93 6.12 -5.23 0.13
N ARG A 94 7.14 -4.46 -0.22
CA ARG A 94 7.47 -4.14 -1.61
C ARG A 94 7.82 -5.40 -2.40
N ASP A 95 8.73 -6.23 -1.90
CA ASP A 95 9.10 -7.48 -2.53
C ASP A 95 7.86 -8.40 -2.71
N TYR A 96 6.97 -8.42 -1.71
CA TYR A 96 5.71 -9.13 -1.79
C TYR A 96 4.77 -8.58 -2.88
N LEU A 97 4.65 -7.25 -2.99
CA LEU A 97 3.84 -6.65 -4.06
C LEU A 97 4.46 -6.90 -5.44
N ASP A 98 5.78 -6.87 -5.57
CA ASP A 98 6.47 -7.20 -6.82
C ASP A 98 6.19 -8.64 -7.24
N GLN A 99 6.18 -9.58 -6.28
CA GLN A 99 5.80 -10.96 -6.53
C GLN A 99 4.34 -11.09 -6.95
N GLU A 100 3.42 -10.49 -6.20
CA GLU A 100 1.99 -10.76 -6.33
C GLU A 100 1.28 -9.87 -7.36
N LEU A 101 1.71 -8.64 -7.51
CA LEU A 101 1.05 -7.65 -8.37
C LEU A 101 1.80 -7.38 -9.68
N CYS A 102 3.08 -7.81 -9.77
CA CYS A 102 3.89 -7.64 -10.96
C CYS A 102 4.33 -8.98 -11.59
N ASP A 103 3.81 -10.11 -11.12
CA ASP A 103 4.21 -11.47 -11.57
C ASP A 103 5.73 -11.66 -11.55
N ASN A 104 6.41 -11.21 -10.50
CA ASN A 104 7.89 -11.16 -10.35
C ASN A 104 8.62 -10.37 -11.45
N GLN A 105 7.92 -9.48 -12.15
CA GLN A 105 8.49 -8.63 -13.19
C GLN A 105 8.11 -7.16 -12.90
N PRO A 106 8.63 -6.55 -11.83
CA PRO A 106 8.34 -5.16 -11.51
C PRO A 106 8.86 -4.22 -12.62
N PRO A 107 8.23 -3.06 -12.80
CA PRO A 107 8.75 -2.04 -13.68
C PRO A 107 10.08 -1.49 -13.13
N GLU A 108 10.84 -0.80 -13.99
CA GLU A 108 12.03 -0.08 -13.55
C GLU A 108 11.67 0.99 -12.53
N GLY A 109 12.49 1.11 -11.47
CA GLY A 109 12.33 2.06 -10.38
C GLY A 109 11.78 1.41 -9.11
N ILE A 110 11.31 2.23 -8.19
CA ILE A 110 10.93 1.82 -6.84
C ILE A 110 9.53 2.36 -6.51
N PHE A 111 8.72 1.53 -5.87
CA PHE A 111 7.49 1.97 -5.24
C PHE A 111 7.73 2.33 -3.78
N ASP A 112 7.31 3.52 -3.38
CA ASP A 112 7.18 3.89 -1.98
C ASP A 112 5.82 3.41 -1.47
N LEU A 113 5.79 2.97 -0.21
CA LEU A 113 4.59 2.42 0.40
C LEU A 113 4.12 3.30 1.56
N PHE A 114 2.81 3.39 1.73
CA PHE A 114 2.17 4.00 2.90
C PHE A 114 1.24 2.98 3.57
N ALA A 115 1.56 2.59 4.80
CA ALA A 115 0.78 1.63 5.60
C ALA A 115 -0.49 2.28 6.16
N THR A 116 -1.64 1.63 5.92
CA THR A 116 -2.97 2.16 6.27
C THR A 116 -3.85 1.13 6.98
N GLU A 117 -4.89 1.60 7.65
CA GLU A 117 -5.81 0.79 8.45
C GLU A 117 -6.87 0.09 7.58
N GLY A 118 -6.42 -0.55 6.53
CA GLY A 118 -7.22 -1.29 5.54
C GLY A 118 -7.54 -0.49 4.30
N GLY A 119 -7.98 -1.19 3.25
CA GLY A 119 -8.20 -0.62 1.91
C GLY A 119 -9.20 0.54 1.87
N THR A 120 -10.26 0.50 2.67
CA THR A 120 -11.24 1.60 2.72
C THR A 120 -10.62 2.88 3.29
N ALA A 121 -9.79 2.77 4.34
CA ALA A 121 -9.06 3.92 4.88
C ALA A 121 -8.09 4.48 3.82
N ALA A 122 -7.35 3.60 3.15
CA ALA A 122 -6.46 3.98 2.04
C ALA A 122 -7.20 4.81 0.98
N MET A 123 -8.38 4.37 0.54
CA MET A 123 -9.18 5.11 -0.44
C MET A 123 -9.62 6.47 0.08
N CYS A 124 -10.07 6.57 1.34
CA CYS A 124 -10.40 7.86 1.94
C CYS A 124 -9.21 8.82 1.93
N TYR A 125 -8.01 8.33 2.27
CA TYR A 125 -6.79 9.13 2.26
C TYR A 125 -6.40 9.59 0.86
N ILE A 126 -6.53 8.71 -0.14
CA ILE A 126 -6.27 9.04 -1.55
C ILE A 126 -7.22 10.16 -2.01
N PHE A 127 -8.54 9.98 -1.85
CA PHE A 127 -9.51 11.01 -2.28
C PHE A 127 -9.29 12.34 -1.60
N ASP A 128 -9.06 12.33 -0.28
CA ASP A 128 -8.81 13.55 0.47
C ASP A 128 -7.53 14.25 0.00
N SER A 129 -6.42 13.51 -0.10
CA SER A 129 -5.14 14.10 -0.51
C SER A 129 -5.13 14.57 -1.97
N LEU A 130 -5.80 13.87 -2.89
CA LEU A 130 -5.96 14.35 -4.27
C LEU A 130 -6.66 15.71 -4.30
N GLN A 131 -7.69 15.91 -3.47
CA GLN A 131 -8.39 17.19 -3.39
C GLN A 131 -7.57 18.26 -2.67
N GLN A 132 -6.93 17.93 -1.54
CA GLN A 132 -6.09 18.86 -0.78
C GLN A 132 -4.90 19.38 -1.59
N ASN A 133 -4.39 18.56 -2.49
CA ASN A 133 -3.27 18.92 -3.37
C ASN A 133 -3.71 19.45 -4.75
N PHE A 134 -4.98 19.79 -4.92
CA PHE A 134 -5.55 20.36 -6.15
C PHE A 134 -5.41 19.48 -7.40
N LEU A 135 -5.18 18.19 -7.23
CA LEU A 135 -5.15 17.21 -8.32
C LEU A 135 -6.57 16.81 -8.77
N LEU A 136 -7.51 16.80 -7.82
CA LEU A 136 -8.95 16.72 -8.08
C LEU A 136 -9.67 17.89 -7.41
N ASN A 137 -10.64 18.46 -8.09
CA ASN A 137 -11.47 19.56 -7.59
C ASN A 137 -12.95 19.20 -7.70
N LYS A 138 -13.81 19.88 -6.96
CA LYS A 138 -15.27 19.71 -7.07
C LYS A 138 -15.73 19.87 -8.52
N GLY A 139 -16.51 18.90 -8.99
CA GLY A 139 -17.03 18.88 -10.37
C GLY A 139 -16.09 18.23 -11.39
N ASP A 140 -14.84 17.88 -11.03
CA ASP A 140 -13.97 17.17 -11.93
C ASP A 140 -14.55 15.79 -12.29
N LYS A 141 -14.39 15.40 -13.55
CA LYS A 141 -14.83 14.11 -14.04
C LYS A 141 -13.90 13.01 -13.59
N ILE A 142 -14.47 11.98 -12.98
CA ILE A 142 -13.79 10.74 -12.63
C ILE A 142 -14.55 9.55 -13.19
N ILE A 143 -13.84 8.50 -13.53
CA ILE A 143 -14.41 7.23 -13.99
C ILE A 143 -14.45 6.24 -12.84
N LEU A 144 -15.58 5.54 -12.71
CA LEU A 144 -15.75 4.41 -11.82
C LEU A 144 -16.09 3.17 -12.63
N PHE A 145 -15.30 2.11 -12.51
CA PHE A 145 -15.56 0.83 -13.16
C PHE A 145 -16.58 0.04 -12.31
N ALA A 146 -17.81 -0.06 -12.81
CA ALA A 146 -18.95 -0.66 -12.11
C ALA A 146 -19.31 -2.06 -12.70
N PRO A 147 -19.87 -2.99 -11.90
CA PRO A 147 -20.21 -2.83 -10.49
C PRO A 147 -18.97 -2.86 -9.59
N VAL A 148 -19.04 -2.16 -8.47
CA VAL A 148 -17.92 -1.96 -7.55
C VAL A 148 -18.42 -1.98 -6.09
N PHE A 149 -17.50 -2.17 -5.16
CA PHE A 149 -17.75 -2.13 -3.72
C PHE A 149 -18.40 -0.81 -3.30
N THR A 150 -19.56 -0.90 -2.63
CA THR A 150 -20.44 0.24 -2.31
C THR A 150 -19.72 1.49 -1.75
N PRO A 151 -18.78 1.39 -0.82
CA PRO A 151 -18.06 2.57 -0.32
C PRO A 151 -17.36 3.39 -1.41
N TYR A 152 -16.96 2.77 -2.53
CA TYR A 152 -16.29 3.47 -3.62
C TYR A 152 -17.29 4.26 -4.52
N ILE A 153 -18.58 3.98 -4.41
CA ILE A 153 -19.63 4.80 -4.98
C ILE A 153 -19.91 6.00 -4.07
N GLU A 154 -19.99 5.74 -2.75
CA GLU A 154 -20.42 6.74 -1.77
C GLU A 154 -19.34 7.80 -1.47
N ILE A 155 -18.05 7.41 -1.48
CA ILE A 155 -16.96 8.35 -1.17
C ILE A 155 -16.93 9.54 -2.12
N PRO A 156 -16.90 9.37 -3.46
CA PRO A 156 -16.86 10.49 -4.42
C PRO A 156 -18.05 11.44 -4.33
N GLU A 157 -19.21 10.93 -3.90
CA GLU A 157 -20.46 11.70 -3.81
C GLU A 157 -20.58 12.54 -2.53
N GLN A 158 -19.68 12.34 -1.56
CA GLN A 158 -19.71 13.13 -0.32
C GLN A 158 -19.61 14.63 -0.62
N ALA A 159 -20.37 15.43 0.16
CA ALA A 159 -20.46 16.89 -0.02
C ALA A 159 -19.09 17.63 -0.04
N ARG A 160 -18.06 17.04 0.56
CA ARG A 160 -16.70 17.58 0.53
C ARG A 160 -16.00 17.38 -0.82
N TYR A 161 -16.32 16.32 -1.56
CA TYR A 161 -15.71 15.99 -2.85
C TYR A 161 -16.52 16.46 -4.04
N LEU A 162 -17.78 16.05 -4.15
CA LEU A 162 -18.71 16.42 -5.22
C LEU A 162 -18.09 16.24 -6.62
N PHE A 163 -17.48 15.09 -6.86
CA PHE A 163 -16.95 14.76 -8.18
C PHE A 163 -18.06 14.40 -9.15
N ASN A 164 -17.84 14.65 -10.43
CA ASN A 164 -18.72 14.20 -11.50
C ASN A 164 -18.34 12.76 -11.88
N VAL A 165 -19.06 11.79 -11.32
CA VAL A 165 -18.79 10.36 -11.50
C VAL A 165 -19.43 9.87 -12.80
N ILE A 166 -18.62 9.27 -13.67
CA ILE A 166 -19.07 8.59 -14.89
C ILE A 166 -18.77 7.09 -14.70
N GLU A 167 -19.80 6.26 -14.81
CA GLU A 167 -19.65 4.81 -14.67
C GLU A 167 -19.36 4.12 -16.02
N ILE A 168 -18.31 3.31 -16.06
CA ILE A 168 -18.13 2.29 -17.10
C ILE A 168 -18.70 0.98 -16.57
N LYS A 169 -19.77 0.48 -17.19
CA LYS A 169 -20.53 -0.68 -16.69
C LYS A 169 -20.09 -1.97 -17.35
N ALA A 170 -19.69 -2.94 -16.54
CA ALA A 170 -19.47 -4.29 -17.03
C ALA A 170 -20.78 -4.93 -17.47
N LEU A 171 -20.74 -5.66 -18.57
CA LEU A 171 -21.88 -6.44 -19.05
C LEU A 171 -21.82 -7.85 -18.47
N LYS A 172 -22.96 -8.33 -17.98
CA LYS A 172 -23.13 -9.73 -17.60
C LYS A 172 -23.13 -10.60 -18.87
N MET A 173 -22.27 -11.59 -18.88
CA MET A 173 -22.15 -12.56 -19.96
C MET A 173 -22.30 -13.97 -19.40
N THR A 174 -22.75 -14.91 -20.23
CA THR A 174 -22.78 -16.32 -19.86
C THR A 174 -21.77 -17.07 -20.75
N LYS A 175 -20.82 -17.72 -20.15
CA LYS A 175 -19.84 -18.54 -20.82
C LYS A 175 -19.77 -19.90 -20.12
N ASP A 176 -19.95 -20.98 -20.88
CA ASP A 176 -19.88 -22.34 -20.37
C ASP A 176 -20.77 -22.63 -19.14
N GLY A 177 -21.96 -21.99 -19.10
CA GLY A 177 -22.92 -22.08 -18.01
C GLY A 177 -22.63 -21.17 -16.80
N TYR A 178 -21.50 -20.47 -16.78
CA TYR A 178 -21.12 -19.54 -15.72
C TYR A 178 -21.41 -18.09 -16.13
N HIS A 179 -21.76 -17.27 -15.14
CA HIS A 179 -21.87 -15.83 -15.34
C HIS A 179 -20.51 -15.18 -15.22
N THR A 180 -20.15 -14.37 -16.22
CA THR A 180 -18.96 -13.51 -16.21
C THR A 180 -19.39 -12.06 -16.38
N TRP A 181 -18.49 -11.14 -16.02
CA TRP A 181 -18.70 -9.72 -16.14
C TRP A 181 -17.48 -9.09 -16.81
N GLN A 182 -17.69 -8.37 -17.90
CA GLN A 182 -16.59 -7.74 -18.62
C GLN A 182 -17.00 -6.41 -19.23
N TYR A 183 -16.05 -5.51 -19.34
CA TYR A 183 -16.21 -4.22 -20.00
C TYR A 183 -16.05 -4.36 -21.50
N GLN A 184 -16.64 -3.44 -22.27
CA GLN A 184 -16.42 -3.37 -23.72
C GLN A 184 -15.28 -2.38 -24.01
N GLU A 185 -14.41 -2.71 -24.96
CA GLU A 185 -13.28 -1.84 -25.31
C GLU A 185 -13.71 -0.44 -25.74
N LYS A 186 -14.84 -0.33 -26.48
CA LYS A 186 -15.40 0.96 -26.90
C LYS A 186 -15.81 1.86 -25.73
N ASP A 187 -16.21 1.28 -24.58
CA ASP A 187 -16.64 2.05 -23.43
C ASP A 187 -15.43 2.69 -22.71
N LEU A 188 -14.23 2.17 -22.95
CA LEU A 188 -12.97 2.77 -22.47
C LEU A 188 -12.59 4.06 -23.21
N ASP A 189 -13.19 4.34 -24.36
CA ASP A 189 -12.87 5.55 -25.15
C ASP A 189 -13.17 6.85 -24.39
N VAL A 190 -14.02 6.82 -23.37
CA VAL A 190 -14.26 7.96 -22.46
C VAL A 190 -12.99 8.39 -21.72
N LEU A 191 -12.05 7.48 -21.49
CA LEU A 191 -10.77 7.76 -20.84
C LEU A 191 -9.83 8.63 -21.70
N LYS A 192 -10.09 8.75 -23.01
CA LYS A 192 -9.33 9.62 -23.92
C LYS A 192 -9.59 11.10 -23.67
N ASP A 193 -10.76 11.45 -23.10
CA ASP A 193 -11.12 12.83 -22.80
C ASP A 193 -10.20 13.40 -21.70
N PRO A 194 -9.35 14.42 -21.99
CA PRO A 194 -8.46 15.01 -21.01
C PRO A 194 -9.17 15.70 -19.83
N SER A 195 -10.49 15.93 -19.94
CA SER A 195 -11.30 16.42 -18.83
C SER A 195 -11.59 15.34 -17.78
N VAL A 196 -11.41 14.06 -18.13
CA VAL A 196 -11.42 12.94 -17.18
C VAL A 196 -10.09 12.92 -16.44
N LYS A 197 -10.13 13.14 -15.14
CA LYS A 197 -8.92 13.33 -14.31
C LYS A 197 -8.45 12.05 -13.66
N ALA A 198 -9.37 11.15 -13.30
CA ALA A 198 -9.02 9.92 -12.60
C ALA A 198 -9.93 8.76 -13.01
N ALA A 199 -9.41 7.54 -12.92
CA ALA A 199 -10.16 6.30 -13.09
C ALA A 199 -9.92 5.37 -11.89
N PHE A 200 -11.03 4.89 -11.29
CA PHE A 200 -11.02 3.99 -10.14
C PHE A 200 -11.40 2.58 -10.60
N ILE A 201 -10.51 1.63 -10.35
CA ILE A 201 -10.60 0.26 -10.84
C ILE A 201 -10.40 -0.71 -9.67
N THR A 202 -11.39 -1.56 -9.38
CA THR A 202 -11.20 -2.72 -8.50
C THR A 202 -10.88 -3.93 -9.36
N ASN A 203 -9.69 -4.49 -9.23
CA ASN A 203 -9.22 -5.58 -10.10
C ASN A 203 -8.50 -6.68 -9.31
N PRO A 204 -9.08 -7.87 -9.18
CA PRO A 204 -10.40 -8.33 -9.65
C PRO A 204 -11.57 -7.55 -9.04
N SER A 205 -12.66 -7.43 -9.79
CA SER A 205 -13.84 -6.67 -9.40
C SER A 205 -14.58 -7.29 -8.20
N ASN A 206 -15.21 -6.45 -7.39
CA ASN A 206 -16.06 -6.82 -6.27
C ASN A 206 -17.42 -6.09 -6.41
N PRO A 207 -18.56 -6.77 -6.48
CA PRO A 207 -18.83 -8.18 -6.18
C PRO A 207 -18.64 -9.19 -7.32
N PRO A 208 -18.42 -8.83 -8.61
CA PRO A 208 -18.45 -9.83 -9.70
C PRO A 208 -17.33 -10.87 -9.68
N SER A 209 -16.26 -10.64 -8.93
CA SER A 209 -15.09 -11.53 -8.83
C SER A 209 -14.43 -11.84 -10.18
N TYR A 210 -14.28 -10.83 -11.03
CA TYR A 210 -13.75 -10.95 -12.39
C TYR A 210 -12.59 -9.98 -12.64
N GLY A 211 -11.48 -10.51 -13.14
CA GLY A 211 -10.31 -9.70 -13.51
C GLY A 211 -10.46 -9.06 -14.90
N LEU A 212 -9.86 -7.91 -15.09
CA LEU A 212 -9.71 -7.30 -16.42
C LEU A 212 -8.96 -8.25 -17.35
N THR A 213 -9.45 -8.41 -18.58
CA THR A 213 -8.71 -9.15 -19.60
C THR A 213 -7.44 -8.39 -20.02
N LYS A 214 -6.45 -9.13 -20.52
CA LYS A 214 -5.23 -8.53 -21.05
C LYS A 214 -5.51 -7.50 -22.16
N ALA A 215 -6.53 -7.74 -22.99
CA ALA A 215 -6.95 -6.81 -24.04
C ALA A 215 -7.42 -5.47 -23.46
N LEU A 216 -8.29 -5.51 -22.44
CA LEU A 216 -8.77 -4.30 -21.77
C LEU A 216 -7.64 -3.55 -21.04
N MET A 217 -6.74 -4.27 -20.37
CA MET A 217 -5.59 -3.66 -19.74
C MET A 217 -4.68 -2.97 -20.77
N ASN A 218 -4.37 -3.65 -21.87
CA ASN A 218 -3.59 -3.06 -22.97
C ASN A 218 -4.28 -1.83 -23.55
N ARG A 219 -5.62 -1.86 -23.69
CA ARG A 219 -6.39 -0.72 -24.18
C ARG A 219 -6.28 0.48 -23.25
N ILE A 220 -6.40 0.29 -21.93
CA ILE A 220 -6.20 1.36 -20.94
C ILE A 220 -4.79 1.93 -21.06
N VAL A 221 -3.78 1.06 -21.13
CA VAL A 221 -2.37 1.47 -21.29
C VAL A 221 -2.16 2.31 -22.54
N GLU A 222 -2.72 1.87 -23.68
CA GLU A 222 -2.65 2.60 -24.94
C GLU A 222 -3.28 3.99 -24.84
N ILE A 223 -4.48 4.09 -24.27
CA ILE A 223 -5.17 5.37 -24.07
C ILE A 223 -4.38 6.31 -23.17
N VAL A 224 -3.86 5.81 -22.05
CA VAL A 224 -3.07 6.65 -21.13
C VAL A 224 -1.80 7.15 -21.80
N ARG A 225 -1.09 6.30 -22.56
CA ARG A 225 0.16 6.70 -23.22
C ARG A 225 -0.03 7.68 -24.37
N ASN A 226 -1.11 7.53 -25.13
CA ASN A 226 -1.28 8.24 -26.39
C ASN A 226 -2.27 9.41 -26.30
N ASP A 227 -3.36 9.26 -25.52
CA ASP A 227 -4.48 10.20 -25.54
C ASP A 227 -4.60 11.03 -24.24
N ASN A 228 -4.37 10.40 -23.06
CA ASN A 228 -4.54 11.08 -21.77
C ASN A 228 -3.40 10.74 -20.78
N PRO A 229 -2.17 11.26 -21.01
CA PRO A 229 -0.99 10.91 -20.21
C PRO A 229 -1.05 11.39 -18.75
N ASN A 230 -1.97 12.27 -18.43
CA ASN A 230 -2.20 12.77 -17.06
C ASN A 230 -3.35 12.07 -16.33
N LEU A 231 -3.94 11.03 -16.93
CA LEU A 231 -4.98 10.26 -16.27
C LEU A 231 -4.41 9.57 -15.03
N MET A 232 -4.95 9.90 -13.86
CA MET A 232 -4.63 9.24 -12.60
C MET A 232 -5.38 7.92 -12.52
N ILE A 233 -4.67 6.82 -12.32
CA ILE A 233 -5.26 5.49 -12.13
C ILE A 233 -5.19 5.15 -10.65
N ILE A 234 -6.30 4.80 -10.06
CA ILE A 234 -6.40 4.32 -8.68
C ILE A 234 -6.93 2.90 -8.71
N THR A 235 -6.12 1.93 -8.26
CA THR A 235 -6.53 0.52 -8.23
C THR A 235 -6.75 0.03 -6.81
N ASP A 236 -7.75 -0.85 -6.65
CA ASP A 236 -7.89 -1.73 -5.49
C ASP A 236 -7.64 -3.17 -5.93
N ASP A 237 -6.46 -3.67 -5.60
CA ASP A 237 -5.98 -4.99 -6.01
C ASP A 237 -6.07 -6.02 -4.88
N VAL A 238 -6.98 -5.83 -3.92
CA VAL A 238 -7.15 -6.71 -2.74
C VAL A 238 -7.38 -8.18 -3.07
N TYR A 239 -7.92 -8.49 -4.25
CA TYR A 239 -8.18 -9.87 -4.72
C TYR A 239 -7.14 -10.39 -5.73
N ALA A 240 -6.12 -9.62 -6.04
CA ALA A 240 -5.10 -9.93 -7.04
C ALA A 240 -4.42 -11.30 -6.83
N THR A 241 -4.05 -11.60 -5.59
CA THR A 241 -3.36 -12.82 -5.18
C THR A 241 -4.13 -14.13 -5.43
N PHE A 242 -5.44 -14.04 -5.70
CA PHE A 242 -6.24 -15.20 -6.08
C PHE A 242 -6.17 -15.53 -7.58
N ILE A 243 -5.60 -14.63 -8.40
CA ILE A 243 -5.44 -14.87 -9.85
C ILE A 243 -4.00 -15.29 -10.14
N PRO A 244 -3.79 -16.45 -10.78
CA PRO A 244 -2.47 -16.86 -11.25
C PRO A 244 -1.88 -15.83 -12.25
N HIS A 245 -0.59 -15.53 -12.13
CA HIS A 245 0.10 -14.61 -13.04
C HIS A 245 -0.56 -13.24 -13.16
N PHE A 246 -1.09 -12.73 -12.06
CA PHE A 246 -1.74 -11.42 -12.05
C PHE A 246 -0.73 -10.30 -12.30
N ARG A 247 -1.15 -9.36 -13.13
CA ARG A 247 -0.42 -8.09 -13.34
C ARG A 247 -1.36 -6.91 -13.10
N SER A 248 -0.97 -6.07 -12.17
CA SER A 248 -1.69 -4.84 -11.82
C SER A 248 -1.43 -3.72 -12.81
N MET A 249 -2.31 -2.71 -12.79
CA MET A 249 -2.03 -1.43 -13.47
C MET A 249 -0.77 -0.75 -12.92
N MET A 250 -0.35 -1.00 -11.67
CA MET A 250 0.92 -0.50 -11.14
C MET A 250 2.13 -1.06 -11.90
N ALA A 251 2.04 -2.27 -12.41
CA ALA A 251 3.10 -2.87 -13.23
C ALA A 251 3.10 -2.32 -14.67
N GLU A 252 1.94 -2.01 -15.23
CA GLU A 252 1.77 -1.58 -16.63
C GLU A 252 1.87 -0.06 -16.83
N LEU A 253 1.38 0.72 -15.86
CA LEU A 253 1.37 2.18 -15.82
C LEU A 253 1.92 2.70 -14.47
N PRO A 254 3.16 2.38 -14.08
CA PRO A 254 3.69 2.67 -12.76
C PRO A 254 3.60 4.15 -12.40
N LYS A 255 3.87 5.03 -13.36
CA LYS A 255 3.88 6.48 -13.12
C LYS A 255 2.50 7.09 -12.90
N ASN A 256 1.46 6.43 -13.41
CA ASN A 256 0.08 6.93 -13.35
C ASN A 256 -0.72 6.30 -12.22
N THR A 257 -0.24 5.21 -11.59
CA THR A 257 -1.04 4.36 -10.72
C THR A 257 -0.75 4.58 -9.25
N LEU A 258 -1.80 4.87 -8.48
CA LEU A 258 -1.88 4.65 -7.03
C LEU A 258 -2.51 3.27 -6.83
N CYS A 259 -1.75 2.34 -6.26
CA CYS A 259 -2.24 0.99 -6.01
C CYS A 259 -2.57 0.81 -4.53
N VAL A 260 -3.76 0.32 -4.24
CA VAL A 260 -4.17 -0.10 -2.90
C VAL A 260 -4.15 -1.62 -2.85
N TYR A 261 -3.39 -2.18 -1.91
CA TYR A 261 -3.40 -3.59 -1.60
C TYR A 261 -3.76 -3.82 -0.14
N SER A 262 -4.61 -4.81 0.13
CA SER A 262 -5.02 -5.16 1.49
C SER A 262 -4.78 -6.63 1.80
N PHE A 263 -4.20 -6.89 2.96
CA PHE A 263 -3.94 -8.24 3.50
C PHE A 263 -5.22 -8.95 4.00
N SER A 264 -6.36 -8.24 3.97
CA SER A 264 -7.61 -8.69 4.58
C SER A 264 -8.16 -10.01 4.03
N LYS A 265 -8.02 -10.25 2.73
CA LYS A 265 -8.72 -11.35 2.03
C LYS A 265 -7.85 -12.58 1.90
N TYR A 266 -6.72 -12.46 1.26
CA TYR A 266 -5.83 -13.58 0.97
C TYR A 266 -5.37 -14.32 2.24
N PHE A 267 -5.05 -13.60 3.30
CA PHE A 267 -4.62 -14.18 4.58
C PHE A 267 -5.77 -14.41 5.57
N GLY A 268 -7.03 -14.15 5.18
CA GLY A 268 -8.15 -14.24 6.12
C GLY A 268 -8.04 -13.26 7.30
N ALA A 269 -7.31 -12.17 7.14
CA ALA A 269 -6.87 -11.27 8.20
C ALA A 269 -7.68 -9.95 8.26
N THR A 270 -8.97 -10.00 7.93
CA THR A 270 -9.84 -8.81 7.79
C THR A 270 -9.85 -7.96 9.06
N GLY A 271 -9.86 -8.58 10.24
CA GLY A 271 -9.90 -7.88 11.53
C GLY A 271 -8.61 -7.14 11.88
N TRP A 272 -7.47 -7.46 11.28
CA TRP A 272 -6.20 -6.79 11.51
C TRP A 272 -6.13 -5.39 10.92
N ARG A 273 -6.96 -5.08 9.94
CA ARG A 273 -6.99 -3.77 9.27
C ARG A 273 -5.64 -3.38 8.65
N LEU A 274 -5.06 -4.26 7.83
CA LEU A 274 -3.75 -4.07 7.20
C LEU A 274 -3.89 -3.80 5.70
N ALA A 275 -3.41 -2.67 5.24
CA ALA A 275 -3.31 -2.34 3.83
C ALA A 275 -2.14 -1.39 3.57
N VAL A 276 -1.79 -1.23 2.31
CA VAL A 276 -0.80 -0.25 1.85
C VAL A 276 -1.31 0.47 0.61
N ILE A 277 -0.85 1.71 0.46
CA ILE A 277 -0.88 2.45 -0.79
C ILE A 277 0.53 2.38 -1.37
N ALA A 278 0.66 1.97 -2.64
CA ALA A 278 1.93 1.98 -3.36
C ALA A 278 1.91 3.07 -4.43
N LEU A 279 2.99 3.84 -4.51
CA LEU A 279 3.19 4.89 -5.51
C LEU A 279 4.63 4.86 -6.02
N HIS A 280 4.79 4.81 -7.33
CA HIS A 280 6.12 4.83 -7.95
C HIS A 280 6.84 6.15 -7.65
N GLN A 281 8.16 6.10 -7.41
CA GLN A 281 8.96 7.30 -7.08
C GLN A 281 8.97 8.33 -8.21
N ASP A 282 8.98 7.89 -9.47
CA ASP A 282 8.77 8.76 -10.63
C ASP A 282 7.30 8.67 -11.05
N ASN A 283 6.47 9.61 -10.62
CA ASN A 283 5.03 9.60 -10.79
C ASN A 283 4.48 10.92 -11.32
N ILE A 284 3.28 10.86 -11.92
CA ILE A 284 2.62 12.03 -12.49
C ILE A 284 2.07 12.98 -11.41
N TYR A 285 1.75 12.48 -10.23
CA TYR A 285 1.16 13.26 -9.14
C TYR A 285 2.12 14.34 -8.67
N ASP A 286 3.38 13.97 -8.38
CA ASP A 286 4.43 14.91 -8.00
C ASP A 286 4.72 15.91 -9.13
N ARG A 287 4.70 15.45 -10.40
CA ARG A 287 4.89 16.33 -11.54
C ARG A 287 3.75 17.35 -11.64
N MET A 288 2.50 16.91 -11.60
CA MET A 288 1.33 17.80 -11.69
C MET A 288 1.27 18.80 -10.54
N ILE A 289 1.69 18.41 -9.33
CA ILE A 289 1.78 19.35 -8.18
C ILE A 289 2.82 20.45 -8.45
N ARG A 290 3.98 20.09 -9.01
CA ARG A 290 5.01 21.07 -9.40
C ARG A 290 4.57 22.03 -10.51
N GLU A 291 3.67 21.56 -11.37
CA GLU A 291 3.10 22.33 -12.50
C GLU A 291 1.89 23.19 -12.10
N LEU A 292 1.42 23.13 -10.85
CA LEU A 292 0.29 23.95 -10.38
C LEU A 292 0.59 25.47 -10.51
N PRO A 293 -0.44 26.30 -10.69
CA PRO A 293 -0.31 27.74 -10.62
C PRO A 293 0.32 28.22 -9.31
N ARG A 294 1.05 29.32 -9.36
CA ARG A 294 1.83 29.84 -8.21
C ARG A 294 1.00 30.05 -6.94
N ASP A 295 -0.21 30.56 -7.08
CA ASP A 295 -1.14 30.74 -5.96
C ASP A 295 -1.47 29.42 -5.25
N LYS A 296 -1.66 28.33 -6.02
CA LYS A 296 -1.89 26.98 -5.48
C LYS A 296 -0.63 26.44 -4.79
N GLN A 297 0.53 26.64 -5.40
CA GLN A 297 1.80 26.22 -4.79
C GLN A 297 2.04 26.94 -3.44
N GLU A 298 1.75 28.23 -3.34
CA GLU A 298 1.87 28.97 -2.06
C GLU A 298 0.88 28.46 -1.00
N LEU A 299 -0.34 28.08 -1.40
CA LEU A 299 -1.29 27.44 -0.47
C LEU A 299 -0.76 26.09 0.04
N LEU A 300 -0.15 25.27 -0.83
CA LEU A 300 0.45 24.00 -0.43
C LEU A 300 1.67 24.20 0.47
N LYS A 301 2.53 25.17 0.19
CA LYS A 301 3.64 25.52 1.08
C LYS A 301 3.14 25.88 2.47
N LYS A 302 2.10 26.72 2.56
CA LYS A 302 1.49 27.08 3.84
C LYS A 302 0.90 25.85 4.54
N ARG A 303 0.21 24.95 3.80
CA ARG A 303 -0.42 23.75 4.36
C ARG A 303 0.60 22.83 5.03
N TYR A 304 1.74 22.62 4.41
CA TYR A 304 2.76 21.67 4.87
C TYR A 304 3.94 22.33 5.59
N SER A 305 3.87 23.62 5.89
CA SER A 305 4.97 24.37 6.53
C SER A 305 5.38 23.86 7.91
N SER A 306 4.49 23.19 8.63
CA SER A 306 4.79 22.58 9.93
C SER A 306 5.59 21.25 9.83
N LEU A 307 5.68 20.67 8.63
CA LEU A 307 6.30 19.36 8.42
C LEU A 307 7.73 19.48 7.91
N SER A 308 8.03 20.52 7.17
CA SER A 308 9.33 20.71 6.52
C SER A 308 9.67 22.18 6.37
N LEU A 309 10.97 22.48 6.41
CA LEU A 309 11.48 23.80 6.01
C LEU A 309 11.38 24.02 4.50
N HIS A 310 11.25 22.94 3.73
CA HIS A 310 11.10 22.94 2.28
C HIS A 310 9.81 22.17 1.89
N PRO A 311 8.61 22.74 2.15
CA PRO A 311 7.34 22.06 1.91
C PRO A 311 7.08 21.73 0.43
N GLU A 312 7.71 22.47 -0.48
CA GLU A 312 7.68 22.27 -1.93
C GLU A 312 8.26 20.91 -2.35
N ASP A 313 9.24 20.41 -1.60
CA ASP A 313 9.96 19.16 -1.91
C ASP A 313 9.28 17.92 -1.35
N ILE A 314 8.23 18.07 -0.52
CA ILE A 314 7.48 16.94 0.03
C ILE A 314 6.77 16.21 -1.11
N ARG A 315 7.07 14.91 -1.26
CA ARG A 315 6.47 14.05 -2.29
C ARG A 315 5.01 13.76 -1.99
N PHE A 316 4.23 13.45 -3.02
CA PHE A 316 2.79 13.24 -2.87
C PHE A 316 2.44 12.14 -1.87
N ILE A 317 3.22 11.05 -1.83
CA ILE A 317 3.00 9.98 -0.85
C ILE A 317 3.15 10.46 0.60
N ASP A 318 4.14 11.30 0.87
CA ASP A 318 4.37 11.87 2.21
C ASP A 318 3.32 12.95 2.54
N ARG A 319 2.79 13.64 1.52
CA ARG A 319 1.62 14.53 1.67
C ARG A 319 0.37 13.73 2.07
N MET A 320 0.14 12.53 1.48
CA MET A 320 -0.95 11.66 1.89
C MET A 320 -0.83 11.23 3.36
N VAL A 321 0.38 10.94 3.84
CA VAL A 321 0.62 10.65 5.26
C VAL A 321 0.20 11.83 6.14
N ALA A 322 0.61 13.04 5.78
CA ALA A 322 0.26 14.25 6.50
C ALA A 322 -1.25 14.53 6.47
N ASP A 323 -1.87 14.39 5.30
CA ASP A 323 -3.29 14.62 5.09
C ASP A 323 -4.15 13.60 5.83
N SER A 324 -3.72 12.33 5.89
CA SER A 324 -4.44 11.26 6.61
C SER A 324 -4.68 11.59 8.08
N ARG A 325 -3.74 12.34 8.70
CA ARG A 325 -3.84 12.80 10.09
C ARG A 325 -4.89 13.88 10.29
N GLN A 326 -5.35 14.52 9.21
CA GLN A 326 -6.36 15.57 9.23
C GLN A 326 -7.77 15.08 8.88
N VAL A 327 -7.90 13.87 8.33
CA VAL A 327 -9.20 13.27 7.97
C VAL A 327 -10.05 13.03 9.21
N ALA A 328 -9.43 12.61 10.31
CA ALA A 328 -10.05 12.53 11.62
C ALA A 328 -9.16 13.24 12.64
N LEU A 329 -9.70 14.18 13.38
CA LEU A 329 -8.96 14.96 14.37
C LEU A 329 -8.26 14.12 15.44
N ASN A 330 -8.70 12.89 15.64
CA ASN A 330 -8.16 11.94 16.61
C ASN A 330 -7.19 10.92 16.01
N HIS A 331 -6.98 10.96 14.68
CA HIS A 331 -6.10 10.03 14.01
C HIS A 331 -4.71 10.64 13.90
N THR A 332 -3.81 10.25 14.79
CA THR A 332 -2.57 10.99 15.01
C THR A 332 -1.31 10.34 14.45
N ALA A 333 -1.32 9.05 14.11
CA ALA A 333 -0.06 8.34 13.91
C ALA A 333 -0.02 7.30 12.79
N GLY A 334 -1.13 7.06 12.09
CA GLY A 334 -1.21 6.00 11.08
C GLY A 334 -1.27 4.59 11.70
N LEU A 335 -0.96 3.59 10.88
CA LEU A 335 -0.98 2.19 11.30
C LEU A 335 0.04 1.93 12.41
N SER A 336 -0.39 1.30 13.51
CA SER A 336 0.46 1.07 14.68
C SER A 336 1.66 0.17 14.39
N LEU A 337 2.73 0.31 15.19
CA LEU A 337 3.93 -0.51 15.09
C LEU A 337 3.63 -2.02 15.13
N PRO A 338 2.84 -2.55 16.11
CA PRO A 338 2.51 -3.98 16.13
C PRO A 338 1.78 -4.46 14.88
N GLN A 339 0.89 -3.63 14.33
CA GLN A 339 0.19 -3.96 13.08
C GLN A 339 1.14 -3.98 11.88
N GLN A 340 2.09 -3.05 11.79
CA GLN A 340 3.10 -3.05 10.72
C GLN A 340 4.04 -4.26 10.84
N THR A 341 4.44 -4.64 12.05
CA THR A 341 5.23 -5.86 12.29
C THR A 341 4.44 -7.11 11.86
N GLN A 342 3.14 -7.18 12.16
CA GLN A 342 2.29 -8.27 11.69
C GLN A 342 2.18 -8.29 10.16
N MET A 343 2.13 -7.13 9.51
CA MET A 343 2.15 -7.02 8.04
C MET A 343 3.44 -7.61 7.45
N SER A 344 4.59 -7.36 8.08
CA SER A 344 5.88 -7.96 7.70
C SER A 344 5.82 -9.49 7.72
N LEU A 345 5.20 -10.08 8.75
CA LEU A 345 5.08 -11.53 8.88
C LEU A 345 4.19 -12.14 7.81
N PHE A 346 3.09 -11.49 7.43
CA PHE A 346 2.24 -11.93 6.32
C PHE A 346 2.98 -11.88 4.98
N ALA A 347 3.68 -10.78 4.70
CA ALA A 347 4.49 -10.63 3.49
C ALA A 347 5.60 -11.71 3.44
N SER A 348 6.35 -11.87 4.53
CA SER A 348 7.40 -12.87 4.64
C SER A 348 6.90 -14.29 4.45
N PHE A 349 5.75 -14.62 5.03
CA PHE A 349 5.14 -15.94 4.88
C PHE A 349 4.92 -16.28 3.39
N ALA A 350 4.41 -15.33 2.61
CA ALA A 350 4.18 -15.53 1.19
C ALA A 350 5.49 -15.57 0.38
N LEU A 351 6.46 -14.70 0.70
CA LEU A 351 7.78 -14.68 0.04
C LEU A 351 8.57 -15.97 0.27
N LEU A 352 8.45 -16.58 1.46
CA LEU A 352 9.17 -17.79 1.84
C LEU A 352 8.45 -19.08 1.41
N ASP A 353 7.21 -19.01 0.89
CA ASP A 353 6.48 -20.15 0.32
C ASP A 353 6.96 -20.43 -1.12
N ALA A 354 8.23 -20.86 -1.26
CA ALA A 354 8.91 -21.07 -2.54
C ALA A 354 8.15 -22.01 -3.50
N GLU A 355 7.38 -22.96 -2.97
CA GLU A 355 6.56 -23.90 -3.75
C GLU A 355 5.16 -23.36 -4.04
N ASN A 356 4.83 -22.17 -3.56
CA ASN A 356 3.49 -21.57 -3.62
C ASN A 356 2.39 -22.51 -3.06
N THR A 357 2.71 -23.27 -2.02
CA THR A 357 1.80 -24.26 -1.45
C THR A 357 0.53 -23.61 -0.91
N TYR A 358 0.67 -22.54 -0.13
CA TYR A 358 -0.46 -21.80 0.39
C TYR A 358 -1.23 -21.11 -0.75
N LYS A 359 -0.51 -20.48 -1.66
CA LYS A 359 -1.11 -19.76 -2.80
C LYS A 359 -1.96 -20.68 -3.68
N LYS A 360 -1.43 -21.83 -4.08
CA LYS A 360 -2.16 -22.85 -4.85
C LYS A 360 -3.42 -23.29 -4.11
N ARG A 361 -3.29 -23.61 -2.81
CA ARG A 361 -4.43 -24.03 -2.00
C ARG A 361 -5.52 -22.95 -1.93
N MET A 362 -5.16 -21.68 -1.80
CA MET A 362 -6.11 -20.58 -1.77
C MET A 362 -6.78 -20.36 -3.13
N GLN A 363 -6.03 -20.50 -4.22
CA GLN A 363 -6.56 -20.42 -5.59
C GLN A 363 -7.50 -21.59 -5.93
N ASP A 364 -7.21 -22.79 -5.45
CA ASP A 364 -8.04 -23.99 -5.67
C ASP A 364 -9.39 -23.95 -4.89
N MET A 365 -9.51 -23.10 -3.87
CA MET A 365 -10.74 -22.95 -3.07
C MET A 365 -11.76 -21.98 -3.68
N ILE A 366 -11.37 -21.23 -4.70
CA ILE A 366 -12.19 -20.20 -5.37
C ILE A 366 -12.57 -20.64 -6.77
#